data_790f41b56d04adc89c9030b6e1a8fb95
#
_entry.id   790f41b56d04adc89c9030b6e1a8fb95
#
_cell.length_a   1.000
_cell.length_b   1.000
_cell.length_c   1.000
_cell.angle_alpha   90.00
_cell.angle_beta   90.00
_cell.angle_gamma   90.00
#
_symmetry.space_group_name_H-M   'P 1'
#
loop_
_entity.id
_entity.type
_entity.pdbx_description
1 polymer ?
#
loop_
_entity_poly.entity_id
_entity_poly.type
_entity_poly.pdbx_seq_one_letter_code
_entity_poly.pdbx_strand_id
1 'polypeptide(L)'
;MSVKKWLIGLVVLLAMIVVVTTPGSLSVFAESGVVTQPIESVKVIEVELNDDYFNPNVITIPIGRTTTLILKNQGNKEHTFTVEKLRIDAEVQPGKEKTITVKPKKPGTYELVCRYHFQKGMDGKVIVK
;
A
#
# COMPACT_ATOMS: atom_id res chain seq x y z
N MET A 1 0.12 54.60 -47.07
CA MET A 1 0.46 53.44 -47.69
C MET A 1 0.95 52.45 -46.76
N SER A 2 2.01 52.64 -46.17
CA SER A 2 2.59 51.67 -45.26
C SER A 2 1.63 51.35 -44.16
N VAL A 3 0.83 52.23 -43.80
CA VAL A 3 -0.08 52.05 -42.68
C VAL A 3 -1.01 50.89 -42.93
N LYS A 4 -1.45 50.76 -44.16
CA LYS A 4 -2.39 49.71 -44.43
C LYS A 4 -1.75 48.36 -44.30
N LYS A 5 -0.54 48.25 -44.74
CA LYS A 5 0.10 46.97 -44.70
C LYS A 5 0.31 46.62 -43.25
N TRP A 6 0.51 47.60 -42.47
CA TRP A 6 0.75 47.38 -41.10
C TRP A 6 -0.47 46.84 -40.41
N LEU A 7 -1.61 47.35 -40.74
CA LEU A 7 -2.82 46.91 -40.13
C LEU A 7 -3.10 45.46 -40.51
N ILE A 8 -2.78 45.11 -41.69
CA ILE A 8 -3.04 43.77 -42.12
C ILE A 8 -2.18 42.81 -41.36
N GLY A 9 -0.98 43.18 -41.10
CA GLY A 9 -0.10 42.33 -40.36
C GLY A 9 -0.61 42.14 -38.92
N LEU A 10 -1.17 43.19 -38.40
CA LEU A 10 -1.63 43.12 -37.05
C LEU A 10 -2.83 42.17 -36.95
N VAL A 11 -3.68 42.25 -37.91
CA VAL A 11 -4.87 41.41 -37.89
C VAL A 11 -4.48 39.93 -37.97
N VAL A 12 -3.50 39.65 -38.78
CA VAL A 12 -3.07 38.29 -38.91
C VAL A 12 -2.54 37.76 -37.62
N LEU A 13 -1.86 38.66 -36.90
CA LEU A 13 -1.29 38.24 -35.66
C LEU A 13 -2.37 37.90 -34.69
N LEU A 14 -3.41 38.66 -34.69
CA LEU A 14 -4.47 38.38 -33.75
C LEU A 14 -5.13 37.04 -34.03
N ALA A 15 -5.23 36.76 -35.28
CA ALA A 15 -5.86 35.49 -35.66
C ALA A 15 -5.07 34.31 -35.11
N MET A 16 -3.78 34.48 -35.14
CA MET A 16 -2.99 33.37 -34.68
C MET A 16 -3.12 33.19 -33.16
N ILE A 17 -3.25 34.23 -32.48
CA ILE A 17 -3.34 34.15 -31.05
C ILE A 17 -4.61 33.41 -30.68
N VAL A 18 -5.62 33.64 -31.42
CA VAL A 18 -6.87 33.00 -31.07
C VAL A 18 -6.75 31.50 -31.26
N VAL A 19 -6.05 31.10 -32.21
CA VAL A 19 -5.96 29.69 -32.45
C VAL A 19 -5.21 29.00 -31.32
N VAL A 20 -4.27 29.63 -30.83
CA VAL A 20 -3.48 29.03 -29.82
C VAL A 20 -4.27 28.76 -28.56
N THR A 21 -5.16 29.57 -28.29
CA THR A 21 -5.80 29.39 -27.01
C THR A 21 -6.70 28.25 -27.01
N THR A 22 -7.22 27.96 -28.07
CA THR A 22 -8.19 26.94 -27.95
C THR A 22 -7.62 25.71 -27.53
N PRO A 23 -6.67 25.41 -27.80
CA PRO A 23 -6.11 24.20 -27.53
C PRO A 23 -6.66 23.66 -26.31
N GLY A 24 -7.66 23.94 -26.09
CA GLY A 24 -8.16 23.51 -24.91
C GLY A 24 -7.65 22.20 -24.76
N SER A 25 -6.98 21.98 -25.62
CA SER A 25 -6.25 20.85 -25.49
C SER A 25 -6.20 20.44 -24.12
N LEU A 26 -6.04 21.33 -23.41
CA LEU A 26 -5.96 21.04 -22.12
C LEU A 26 -6.94 20.13 -21.78
N SER A 27 -7.89 20.36 -22.13
CA SER A 27 -8.89 19.57 -21.64
C SER A 27 -8.54 18.20 -21.75
N VAL A 28 -8.02 17.93 -22.65
CA VAL A 28 -7.79 16.68 -22.82
C VAL A 28 -7.23 16.04 -21.74
N PHE A 29 -6.32 16.48 -21.34
CA PHE A 29 -5.62 15.79 -20.44
C PHE A 29 -6.33 15.60 -19.30
N ALA A 30 -7.04 16.30 -19.11
CA ALA A 30 -7.69 16.23 -17.95
C ALA A 30 -8.13 14.85 -17.88
N GLU A 31 -8.63 14.44 -18.74
CA GLU A 31 -9.18 13.31 -18.60
C GLU A 31 -8.36 12.35 -18.34
N SER A 32 -7.55 12.51 -18.70
CA SER A 32 -6.64 11.61 -18.49
C SER A 32 -6.83 11.19 -17.18
N GLY A 33 -7.12 11.89 -16.55
CA GLY A 33 -7.04 11.62 -15.24
C GLY A 33 -7.70 10.42 -15.12
N VAL A 34 -8.30 10.31 -15.89
CA VAL A 34 -8.80 9.32 -15.95
C VAL A 34 -8.44 8.25 -15.33
N VAL A 35 -7.82 8.19 -14.85
CA VAL A 35 -7.47 7.40 -14.08
C VAL A 35 -8.36 6.51 -13.59
N THR A 36 -8.83 6.09 -14.01
CA THR A 36 -9.75 5.19 -13.62
C THR A 36 -9.24 3.92 -13.14
N GLN A 37 -8.06 3.75 -12.99
CA GLN A 37 -7.64 2.50 -12.50
C GLN A 37 -8.00 2.39 -11.05
N PRO A 38 -8.69 1.38 -10.65
CA PRO A 38 -9.08 1.22 -9.26
C PRO A 38 -7.82 1.01 -8.45
N ILE A 39 -7.69 1.72 -7.42
CA ILE A 39 -6.56 1.57 -6.56
C ILE A 39 -6.92 0.41 -5.67
N GLU A 40 -6.21 -0.66 -5.77
CA GLU A 40 -6.46 -1.77 -4.89
C GLU A 40 -6.19 -1.29 -3.49
N SER A 41 -7.15 -1.42 -2.63
CA SER A 41 -6.95 -1.02 -1.25
C SER A 41 -6.03 -2.02 -0.59
N VAL A 42 -4.99 -1.55 0.02
CA VAL A 42 -4.06 -2.41 0.74
C VAL A 42 -4.70 -2.75 2.08
N LYS A 43 -4.73 -4.02 2.39
CA LYS A 43 -5.27 -4.43 3.67
C LYS A 43 -4.21 -4.23 4.74
N VAL A 44 -4.60 -3.66 5.86
CA VAL A 44 -3.70 -3.44 6.99
C VAL A 44 -4.25 -4.17 8.20
N ILE A 45 -3.41 -4.97 8.84
CA ILE A 45 -3.79 -5.71 10.03
C ILE A 45 -2.78 -5.42 11.12
N GLU A 46 -3.27 -5.07 12.31
CA GLU A 46 -2.41 -4.82 13.43
C GLU A 46 -2.43 -6.06 14.33
N VAL A 47 -1.30 -6.53 14.76
CA VAL A 47 -1.18 -7.68 15.65
C VAL A 47 -0.35 -7.28 16.85
N GLU A 48 -0.87 -7.51 18.04
CA GLU A 48 -0.15 -7.25 19.26
C GLU A 48 0.59 -8.52 19.65
N LEU A 49 1.85 -8.36 20.02
CA LEU A 49 2.63 -9.45 20.56
C LEU A 49 2.72 -9.16 22.05
N ASN A 50 2.02 -9.94 22.82
CA ASN A 50 2.02 -9.77 24.26
C ASN A 50 2.88 -10.86 24.91
N ASP A 51 3.09 -10.77 26.19
CA ASP A 51 3.87 -11.81 26.82
C ASP A 51 3.07 -13.11 26.78
N ASP A 52 3.61 -14.01 25.97
CA ASP A 52 3.15 -15.37 25.75
C ASP A 52 1.83 -15.51 24.95
N TYR A 53 1.38 -14.48 24.21
CA TYR A 53 0.26 -14.65 23.28
C TYR A 53 0.21 -13.55 22.19
N PHE A 54 -0.43 -13.87 21.06
CA PHE A 54 -0.71 -12.92 19.99
C PHE A 54 -2.17 -12.46 20.10
N ASN A 55 -2.42 -11.21 19.78
CA ASN A 55 -3.79 -10.67 19.73
C ASN A 55 -3.98 -9.82 18.48
N PRO A 56 -4.74 -10.26 17.49
CA PRO A 56 -5.44 -11.54 17.44
C PRO A 56 -4.48 -12.70 17.18
N ASN A 57 -4.86 -13.89 17.55
CA ASN A 57 -4.03 -15.06 17.31
C ASN A 57 -4.43 -15.81 16.04
N VAL A 58 -5.47 -15.37 15.36
CA VAL A 58 -5.86 -15.91 14.06
C VAL A 58 -6.12 -14.72 13.16
N ILE A 59 -5.41 -14.64 12.05
CA ILE A 59 -5.62 -13.58 11.08
C ILE A 59 -5.89 -14.19 9.72
N THR A 60 -6.69 -13.52 8.91
CA THR A 60 -7.01 -13.96 7.56
C THR A 60 -6.49 -12.92 6.58
N ILE A 61 -5.68 -13.35 5.64
CA ILE A 61 -5.12 -12.45 4.64
C ILE A 61 -5.48 -12.94 3.24
N PRO A 62 -5.66 -12.01 2.30
CA PRO A 62 -6.10 -12.39 0.96
C PRO A 62 -4.96 -12.97 0.13
N ILE A 63 -5.30 -13.99 -0.65
CA ILE A 63 -4.31 -14.58 -1.51
C ILE A 63 -4.03 -13.63 -2.67
N GLY A 64 -2.80 -13.55 -3.07
CA GLY A 64 -2.42 -12.74 -4.25
C GLY A 64 -2.43 -11.24 -4.07
N ARG A 65 -2.74 -10.76 -2.89
CA ARG A 65 -2.75 -9.33 -2.63
C ARG A 65 -1.76 -8.99 -1.53
N THR A 66 -1.33 -7.74 -1.49
CA THR A 66 -0.40 -7.30 -0.46
C THR A 66 -1.17 -6.94 0.80
N THR A 67 -0.76 -7.51 1.91
CA THR A 67 -1.28 -7.16 3.23
C THR A 67 -0.14 -6.55 4.03
N THR A 68 -0.41 -5.46 4.70
CA THR A 68 0.55 -4.83 5.61
C THR A 68 0.22 -5.29 7.02
N LEU A 69 1.22 -5.84 7.71
CA LEU A 69 1.07 -6.26 9.08
C LEU A 69 1.85 -5.30 9.95
N ILE A 70 1.18 -4.73 10.95
CA ILE A 70 1.83 -3.87 11.91
C ILE A 70 1.94 -4.69 13.20
N LEU A 71 3.15 -5.04 13.55
CA LEU A 71 3.42 -5.89 14.69
C LEU A 71 3.86 -5.02 15.85
N LYS A 72 3.10 -5.03 16.94
CA LYS A 72 3.41 -4.20 18.10
C LYS A 72 3.70 -5.06 19.30
N ASN A 73 4.90 -4.95 19.84
CA ASN A 73 5.23 -5.70 21.04
C ASN A 73 4.77 -4.91 22.27
N GLN A 74 3.66 -5.36 22.87
CA GLN A 74 3.07 -4.73 24.03
C GLN A 74 3.57 -5.41 25.31
N GLY A 75 4.43 -6.39 25.18
CA GLY A 75 4.93 -7.11 26.34
C GLY A 75 6.24 -6.56 26.87
N ASN A 76 6.80 -7.25 27.81
CA ASN A 76 8.07 -6.87 28.43
C ASN A 76 9.21 -7.73 27.90
N LYS A 77 8.91 -8.70 27.08
CA LYS A 77 9.91 -9.62 26.53
C LYS A 77 10.01 -9.45 25.02
N GLU A 78 11.08 -9.96 24.45
CA GLU A 78 11.28 -9.95 23.04
C GLU A 78 10.38 -11.01 22.42
N HIS A 79 9.73 -10.73 21.36
CA HIS A 79 8.84 -11.67 20.69
C HIS A 79 9.11 -11.72 19.20
N THR A 80 8.71 -12.81 18.55
CA THR A 80 8.79 -12.93 17.11
C THR A 80 7.42 -13.24 16.54
N PHE A 81 7.20 -12.79 15.30
CA PHE A 81 6.03 -13.16 14.53
C PHE A 81 6.60 -14.03 13.42
N THR A 82 6.49 -15.33 13.57
CA THR A 82 7.13 -16.28 12.68
C THR A 82 6.12 -17.21 12.04
N VAL A 83 6.07 -17.18 10.70
CA VAL A 83 5.25 -18.09 9.92
C VAL A 83 6.20 -18.72 8.91
N GLU A 84 6.79 -19.84 9.31
CA GLU A 84 7.84 -20.44 8.53
C GLU A 84 7.47 -20.73 7.09
N LYS A 85 6.32 -21.30 6.86
CA LYS A 85 5.91 -21.65 5.51
C LYS A 85 5.59 -20.44 4.63
N LEU A 86 5.46 -19.27 5.17
CA LEU A 86 5.30 -18.06 4.41
C LEU A 86 6.60 -17.26 4.42
N ARG A 87 7.66 -17.82 4.99
CA ARG A 87 8.98 -17.16 5.08
C ARG A 87 8.91 -15.83 5.81
N ILE A 88 8.11 -15.76 6.85
CA ILE A 88 8.02 -14.60 7.70
C ILE A 88 8.72 -14.90 9.01
N ASP A 89 9.63 -14.03 9.41
CA ASP A 89 10.30 -14.16 10.68
C ASP A 89 10.70 -12.75 11.12
N ALA A 90 9.83 -12.12 11.89
CA ALA A 90 10.03 -10.76 12.34
C ALA A 90 10.22 -10.73 13.85
N GLU A 91 11.34 -10.20 14.30
CA GLU A 91 11.59 -10.07 15.73
C GLU A 91 11.27 -8.65 16.13
N VAL A 92 10.56 -8.48 17.23
CA VAL A 92 10.12 -7.19 17.72
C VAL A 92 10.51 -7.05 19.19
N GLN A 93 11.29 -6.04 19.50
CA GLN A 93 11.74 -5.78 20.85
C GLN A 93 10.61 -5.21 21.71
N PRO A 94 10.67 -5.33 23.04
CA PRO A 94 9.63 -4.81 23.91
C PRO A 94 9.38 -3.33 23.67
N GLY A 95 8.11 -2.96 23.58
CA GLY A 95 7.72 -1.58 23.37
C GLY A 95 7.93 -1.04 21.95
N LYS A 96 8.39 -1.89 21.03
CA LYS A 96 8.64 -1.47 19.67
C LYS A 96 7.60 -2.04 18.73
N GLU A 97 7.62 -1.54 17.46
CA GLU A 97 6.74 -2.08 16.48
C GLU A 97 7.49 -2.25 15.17
N LYS A 98 7.04 -3.13 14.36
CA LYS A 98 7.65 -3.41 13.07
C LYS A 98 6.54 -3.59 12.05
N THR A 99 6.71 -2.99 10.88
CA THR A 99 5.74 -3.13 9.80
C THR A 99 6.34 -4.02 8.71
N ILE A 100 5.59 -5.03 8.31
CA ILE A 100 6.03 -5.92 7.24
C ILE A 100 4.91 -6.07 6.23
N THR A 101 5.23 -6.47 5.01
CA THR A 101 4.25 -6.73 3.99
C THR A 101 4.32 -8.18 3.54
N VAL A 102 3.16 -8.73 3.21
CA VAL A 102 3.08 -10.12 2.83
C VAL A 102 2.16 -10.23 1.63
N LYS A 103 2.55 -11.02 0.65
CA LYS A 103 1.72 -11.27 -0.52
C LYS A 103 1.72 -12.79 -0.77
N PRO A 104 0.85 -13.51 -0.09
CA PRO A 104 0.86 -14.96 -0.17
C PRO A 104 0.33 -15.47 -1.50
N LYS A 105 0.87 -16.58 -1.97
CA LYS A 105 0.50 -17.14 -3.27
C LYS A 105 -0.31 -18.41 -3.16
N LYS A 106 -0.29 -19.08 -2.04
CA LYS A 106 -1.00 -20.34 -1.88
C LYS A 106 -2.00 -20.27 -0.74
N PRO A 107 -3.23 -20.70 -0.97
CA PRO A 107 -4.22 -20.69 0.10
C PRO A 107 -3.91 -21.76 1.11
N GLY A 108 -4.34 -21.60 2.31
CA GLY A 108 -4.14 -22.60 3.35
C GLY A 108 -4.13 -21.97 4.73
N THR A 109 -3.93 -22.80 5.73
CA THR A 109 -3.80 -22.38 7.12
C THR A 109 -2.36 -22.62 7.53
N TYR A 110 -1.70 -21.55 7.94
CA TYR A 110 -0.29 -21.61 8.26
C TYR A 110 -0.09 -21.38 9.75
N GLU A 111 0.85 -22.10 10.35
CA GLU A 111 1.12 -21.95 11.75
C GLU A 111 1.90 -20.68 12.02
N LEU A 112 1.49 -19.94 13.05
CA LEU A 112 2.16 -18.74 13.52
C LEU A 112 2.71 -19.03 14.91
N VAL A 113 3.98 -18.77 15.14
CA VAL A 113 4.59 -19.00 16.43
C VAL A 113 5.53 -17.88 16.81
N CYS A 114 5.77 -17.74 18.11
CA CYS A 114 6.87 -16.94 18.61
C CYS A 114 7.99 -17.95 18.88
N ARG A 115 9.12 -17.81 18.22
CA ARG A 115 10.21 -18.76 18.36
C ARG A 115 10.72 -18.90 19.77
N TYR A 116 10.56 -17.88 20.59
CA TYR A 116 11.07 -17.92 21.95
C TYR A 116 10.05 -18.45 22.96
N HIS A 117 8.78 -18.35 22.65
CA HIS A 117 7.74 -18.67 23.64
C HIS A 117 6.67 -19.64 23.14
N PHE A 118 6.91 -20.30 22.02
CA PHE A 118 5.87 -21.21 21.50
C PHE A 118 5.59 -22.37 22.48
N GLN A 119 6.55 -22.74 23.26
CA GLN A 119 6.33 -23.79 24.23
C GLN A 119 5.44 -23.32 25.39
N LYS A 120 5.24 -22.05 25.52
CA LYS A 120 4.36 -21.50 26.54
C LYS A 120 2.99 -21.18 25.95
N GLY A 121 2.73 -21.66 24.73
CA GLY A 121 1.44 -21.43 24.10
C GLY A 121 1.35 -20.18 23.25
N MET A 122 2.45 -19.51 22.96
CA MET A 122 2.42 -18.34 22.11
C MET A 122 2.41 -18.74 20.65
N ASP A 123 1.21 -19.06 20.16
CA ASP A 123 1.03 -19.50 18.80
C ASP A 123 -0.29 -18.98 18.24
N GLY A 124 -0.50 -19.18 16.97
CA GLY A 124 -1.70 -18.75 16.30
C GLY A 124 -1.74 -19.31 14.88
N LYS A 125 -2.56 -18.69 14.04
CA LYS A 125 -2.73 -19.15 12.66
C LYS A 125 -2.89 -18.00 11.71
N VAL A 126 -2.36 -18.17 10.52
CA VAL A 126 -2.57 -17.24 9.42
C VAL A 126 -3.35 -17.99 8.36
N ILE A 127 -4.53 -17.54 8.05
CA ILE A 127 -5.39 -18.17 7.05
C ILE A 127 -5.28 -17.37 5.76
N VAL A 128 -4.90 -18.03 4.69
CA VAL A 128 -4.78 -17.39 3.37
C VAL A 128 -5.92 -17.92 2.49
N LYS A 129 -6.76 -17.04 2.04
CA LYS A 129 -7.89 -17.44 1.17
C LYS A 129 -8.39 -16.32 0.27
#